data_71b015f9717cdff087cab1dd21d17b67
#
_entry.id   71b015f9717cdff087cab1dd21d17b67
#
_cell.length_a   1.000
_cell.length_b   1.000
_cell.length_c   1.000
_cell.angle_alpha   90.00
_cell.angle_beta   90.00
_cell.angle_gamma   90.00
#
_symmetry.space_group_name_H-M   'P 1'
#
loop_
_entity.id
_entity.type
_entity.pdbx_description
1 polymer ?
#
loop_
_entity_poly.entity_id
_entity_poly.type
_entity_poly.pdbx_seq_one_letter_code
_entity_poly.pdbx_strand_id
1 'polypeptide(L)'
;MLKYCVNQWEKNKNTLHTVFEKVDIYSDYEEFARIIIENIFPEWENYEVAITKQGDYTGDVIFFISADTEGSKNDIFLSYLRYGSCSVCDTLMRAAESEEKVEDQMRVALHFIQNMMHPFLNPYCPSKYDECCR
;
A
#
# COMPACT_ATOMS: atom_id res chain seq x y z
N MET A 1 3.42 -0.26 -13.81
CA MET A 1 2.89 -0.33 -12.43
C MET A 1 2.22 0.98 -11.99
N LEU A 2 2.92 2.07 -12.11
CA LEU A 2 2.40 3.36 -11.64
C LEU A 2 1.08 3.76 -12.32
N LYS A 3 0.99 3.61 -13.62
CA LYS A 3 -0.22 3.99 -14.37
C LYS A 3 -1.44 3.18 -13.91
N TYR A 4 -1.25 1.87 -13.71
CA TYR A 4 -2.30 1.01 -13.18
C TYR A 4 -2.74 1.48 -11.79
N CYS A 5 -1.77 1.77 -10.92
CA CYS A 5 -2.06 2.23 -9.56
C CYS A 5 -2.79 3.57 -9.55
N VAL A 6 -2.40 4.51 -10.40
CA VAL A 6 -3.07 5.80 -10.51
C VAL A 6 -4.54 5.61 -10.93
N ASN A 7 -4.78 4.74 -11.91
CA ASN A 7 -6.14 4.48 -12.37
C ASN A 7 -6.99 3.84 -11.27
N GLN A 8 -6.44 2.89 -10.54
CA GLN A 8 -7.13 2.25 -9.42
C GLN A 8 -7.41 3.23 -8.28
N TRP A 9 -6.45 4.08 -7.98
CA TRP A 9 -6.61 5.11 -6.97
C TRP A 9 -7.74 6.08 -7.33
N GLU A 10 -7.70 6.65 -8.52
CA GLU A 10 -8.72 7.60 -8.96
C GLU A 10 -10.12 6.97 -8.97
N LYS A 11 -10.20 5.72 -9.36
CA LYS A 11 -11.47 5.00 -9.41
C LYS A 11 -12.03 4.68 -8.03
N ASN A 12 -11.18 4.34 -7.05
CA ASN A 12 -11.60 3.73 -5.80
C ASN A 12 -11.29 4.55 -4.53
N LYS A 13 -10.63 5.71 -4.66
CA LYS A 13 -10.21 6.49 -3.48
C LYS A 13 -11.35 6.89 -2.57
N ASN A 14 -12.53 7.15 -3.11
CA ASN A 14 -13.67 7.55 -2.29
C ASN A 14 -14.15 6.40 -1.39
N THR A 15 -14.06 5.17 -1.87
CA THR A 15 -14.37 4.00 -1.05
C THR A 15 -13.40 3.89 0.12
N LEU A 16 -12.11 4.09 -0.14
CA LEU A 16 -11.10 4.07 0.91
C LEU A 16 -11.31 5.17 1.93
N HIS A 17 -11.63 6.38 1.46
CA HIS A 17 -11.92 7.52 2.33
C HIS A 17 -13.05 7.18 3.31
N THR A 18 -14.12 6.57 2.81
CA THR A 18 -15.25 6.16 3.63
C THR A 18 -14.83 5.17 4.72
N VAL A 19 -13.95 4.23 4.38
CA VAL A 19 -13.44 3.27 5.37
C VAL A 19 -12.64 3.98 6.46
N PHE A 20 -11.76 4.92 6.08
CA PHE A 20 -10.96 5.66 7.06
C PHE A 20 -11.79 6.56 7.97
N GLU A 21 -12.98 6.96 7.55
CA GLU A 21 -13.89 7.69 8.44
C GLU A 21 -14.42 6.82 9.58
N LYS A 22 -14.36 5.49 9.43
CA LYS A 22 -14.98 4.55 10.38
C LYS A 22 -13.98 3.75 11.19
N VAL A 23 -12.70 3.71 10.81
CA VAL A 23 -11.70 2.89 11.48
C VAL A 23 -10.51 3.75 11.89
N ASP A 24 -9.89 3.36 13.01
CA ASP A 24 -8.67 3.98 13.52
C ASP A 24 -7.52 3.01 13.35
N ILE A 25 -6.58 3.34 12.49
CA ILE A 25 -5.36 2.56 12.29
C ILE A 25 -4.21 3.35 12.90
N TYR A 26 -3.68 2.85 14.01
CA TYR A 26 -2.66 3.58 14.75
C TYR A 26 -1.24 3.10 14.43
N SER A 27 -0.99 1.81 14.56
CA SER A 27 0.35 1.25 14.30
C SER A 27 0.30 -0.12 13.65
N ASP A 28 -0.87 -0.57 13.26
CA ASP A 28 -1.06 -1.86 12.62
C ASP A 28 -0.86 -1.74 11.11
N TYR A 29 0.40 -1.83 10.69
CA TYR A 29 0.78 -1.69 9.29
C TYR A 29 0.20 -2.78 8.41
N GLU A 30 0.08 -4.00 8.92
CA GLU A 30 -0.51 -5.08 8.15
C GLU A 30 -1.98 -4.81 7.85
N GLU A 31 -2.74 -4.38 8.86
CA GLU A 31 -4.14 -4.04 8.68
C GLU A 31 -4.31 -2.85 7.73
N PHE A 32 -3.43 -1.87 7.83
CA PHE A 32 -3.44 -0.72 6.93
C PHE A 32 -3.30 -1.16 5.47
N ALA A 33 -2.35 -2.05 5.21
CA ALA A 33 -2.13 -2.59 3.87
C ALA A 33 -3.35 -3.36 3.37
N ARG A 34 -3.97 -4.18 4.23
CA ARG A 34 -5.16 -4.94 3.87
C ARG A 34 -6.31 -4.03 3.47
N ILE A 35 -6.54 -2.98 4.24
CA ILE A 35 -7.60 -2.02 3.93
C ILE A 35 -7.36 -1.39 2.57
N ILE A 36 -6.12 -1.01 2.26
CA ILE A 36 -5.79 -0.43 0.97
C ILE A 36 -6.04 -1.43 -0.17
N ILE A 37 -5.57 -2.66 -0.01
CA ILE A 37 -5.73 -3.67 -1.05
C ILE A 37 -7.20 -3.96 -1.31
N GLU A 38 -7.98 -4.17 -0.26
CA GLU A 38 -9.39 -4.50 -0.41
C GLU A 38 -10.20 -3.39 -1.04
N ASN A 39 -9.84 -2.14 -0.82
CA ASN A 39 -10.63 -1.01 -1.28
C ASN A 39 -10.10 -0.38 -2.57
N ILE A 40 -8.81 -0.44 -2.83
CA ILE A 40 -8.22 0.15 -4.04
C ILE A 40 -8.04 -0.90 -5.15
N PHE A 41 -7.79 -2.15 -4.79
CA PHE A 41 -7.61 -3.24 -5.73
C PHE A 41 -8.64 -4.35 -5.49
N PRO A 42 -9.94 -4.04 -5.57
CA PRO A 42 -10.98 -5.02 -5.21
C PRO A 42 -11.02 -6.24 -6.13
N GLU A 43 -10.44 -6.14 -7.33
CA GLU A 43 -10.36 -7.25 -8.26
C GLU A 43 -9.25 -8.25 -7.95
N TRP A 44 -8.32 -7.92 -7.03
CA TRP A 44 -7.29 -8.85 -6.61
C TRP A 44 -7.90 -9.91 -5.70
N GLU A 45 -7.58 -11.18 -5.96
CA GLU A 45 -8.11 -12.31 -5.21
C GLU A 45 -7.01 -13.04 -4.46
N ASN A 46 -7.38 -13.70 -3.37
CA ASN A 46 -6.48 -14.54 -2.58
C ASN A 46 -5.21 -13.80 -2.16
N TYR A 47 -5.36 -12.53 -1.82
CA TYR A 47 -4.21 -11.74 -1.43
C TYR A 47 -3.70 -12.12 -0.03
N GLU A 48 -2.39 -12.00 0.14
CA GLU A 48 -1.74 -12.14 1.43
C GLU A 48 -0.74 -11.00 1.62
N VAL A 49 -0.62 -10.54 2.84
CA VAL A 49 0.32 -9.49 3.22
C VAL A 49 1.22 -10.00 4.32
N ALA A 50 2.52 -9.85 4.11
CA ALA A 50 3.51 -10.06 5.16
C ALA A 50 4.33 -8.79 5.29
N ILE A 51 4.77 -8.48 6.50
CA ILE A 51 5.58 -7.29 6.75
C ILE A 51 6.89 -7.67 7.43
N THR A 52 7.91 -6.85 7.20
CA THR A 52 9.14 -6.90 7.98
C THR A 52 9.59 -5.46 8.26
N LYS A 53 10.19 -5.26 9.41
CA LYS A 53 10.70 -3.95 9.81
C LYS A 53 12.21 -3.95 9.70
N GLN A 54 12.75 -2.91 9.08
CA GLN A 54 14.18 -2.71 8.90
C GLN A 54 14.63 -1.49 9.67
N GLY A 55 15.48 -1.69 10.69
CA GLY A 55 15.97 -0.65 11.59
C GLY A 55 15.59 -0.95 13.03
N ASP A 56 16.19 -0.24 13.98
CA ASP A 56 15.95 -0.49 15.40
C ASP A 56 14.75 0.30 15.94
N TYR A 57 14.90 1.60 16.15
CA TYR A 57 13.83 2.44 16.68
C TYR A 57 13.02 3.11 15.58
N THR A 58 13.66 3.40 14.46
CA THR A 58 13.03 3.94 13.26
C THR A 58 13.58 3.21 12.06
N GLY A 59 12.82 3.22 10.97
CA GLY A 59 13.24 2.57 9.76
C GLY A 59 12.08 2.42 8.80
N ASP A 60 12.13 1.37 7.99
CA ASP A 60 11.11 1.10 7.00
C ASP A 60 10.36 -0.17 7.33
N VAL A 61 9.04 -0.12 7.17
CA VAL A 61 8.20 -1.31 7.10
C VAL A 61 8.15 -1.73 5.65
N ILE A 62 8.58 -2.93 5.37
CA ILE A 62 8.54 -3.50 4.03
C ILE A 62 7.33 -4.42 3.94
N PHE A 63 6.50 -4.21 2.94
CA PHE A 63 5.31 -5.02 2.69
C PHE A 63 5.57 -5.98 1.53
N PHE A 64 5.28 -7.25 1.77
CA PHE A 64 5.31 -8.28 0.75
C PHE A 64 3.86 -8.68 0.49
N ILE A 65 3.39 -8.41 -0.71
CA ILE A 65 1.99 -8.63 -1.08
C ILE A 65 1.95 -9.66 -2.19
N SER A 66 1.19 -10.73 -1.99
CA SER A 66 0.90 -11.67 -3.07
C SER A 66 -0.58 -11.64 -3.36
N ALA A 67 -0.94 -11.77 -4.62
CA ALA A 67 -2.34 -11.74 -5.02
C ALA A 67 -2.51 -12.38 -6.40
N ASP A 68 -3.71 -12.90 -6.62
CA ASP A 68 -4.14 -13.29 -7.95
C ASP A 68 -4.72 -12.04 -8.62
N THR A 69 -4.09 -11.60 -9.68
CA THR A 69 -4.49 -10.43 -10.44
C THR A 69 -5.04 -10.85 -11.78
N GLU A 70 -5.59 -9.90 -12.55
CA GLU A 70 -6.13 -10.21 -13.85
C GLU A 70 -5.08 -10.84 -14.76
N GLY A 71 -5.30 -12.09 -15.11
CA GLY A 71 -4.42 -12.83 -16.02
C GLY A 71 -3.14 -13.36 -15.38
N SER A 72 -3.00 -13.27 -14.05
CA SER A 72 -1.80 -13.77 -13.38
C SER A 72 -2.14 -14.28 -11.99
N LYS A 73 -1.53 -15.39 -11.60
CA LYS A 73 -1.67 -15.96 -10.26
C LYS A 73 -0.40 -15.76 -9.47
N ASN A 74 -0.56 -15.52 -8.17
CA ASN A 74 0.55 -15.33 -7.24
C ASN A 74 1.51 -14.22 -7.68
N ASP A 75 0.96 -13.14 -8.21
CA ASP A 75 1.77 -11.94 -8.46
C ASP A 75 2.28 -11.39 -7.14
N ILE A 76 3.50 -10.89 -7.14
CA ILE A 76 4.13 -10.37 -5.93
C ILE A 76 4.47 -8.92 -6.13
N PHE A 77 4.12 -8.12 -5.12
CA PHE A 77 4.38 -6.70 -5.09
C PHE A 77 5.08 -6.34 -3.78
N LEU A 78 5.92 -5.34 -3.83
CA LEU A 78 6.54 -4.76 -2.65
C LEU A 78 6.09 -3.33 -2.49
N SER A 79 5.99 -2.88 -1.24
CA SER A 79 5.86 -1.48 -0.92
C SER A 79 6.55 -1.21 0.40
N TYR A 80 6.62 0.05 0.81
CA TYR A 80 7.24 0.39 2.08
C TYR A 80 6.65 1.68 2.65
N LEU A 81 6.71 1.79 3.97
CA LEU A 81 6.36 3.00 4.71
C LEU A 81 7.37 3.18 5.85
N ARG A 82 7.47 4.39 6.35
CA ARG A 82 8.36 4.70 7.45
C ARG A 82 7.69 4.41 8.78
N TYR A 83 8.40 3.75 9.69
CA TYR A 83 7.93 3.55 11.05
C TYR A 83 8.87 4.22 12.05
N GLY A 84 8.38 4.45 13.27
CA GLY A 84 9.17 5.02 14.32
C GLY A 84 8.61 4.70 15.70
N SER A 85 9.33 5.14 16.74
CA SER A 85 8.96 4.86 18.12
C SER A 85 7.94 5.85 18.71
N CYS A 86 7.61 6.89 17.98
CA CYS A 86 6.66 7.91 18.44
C CYS A 86 5.94 8.54 17.24
N SER A 87 4.91 9.34 17.53
CA SER A 87 4.08 9.95 16.48
C SER A 87 4.83 10.92 15.56
N VAL A 88 5.98 11.43 15.98
CA VAL A 88 6.78 12.30 15.12
C VAL A 88 7.50 11.50 14.03
N CYS A 89 7.93 10.27 14.37
CA CYS A 89 8.74 9.43 13.50
C CYS A 89 7.92 8.41 12.72
N ASP A 90 6.78 8.00 13.26
CA ASP A 90 5.98 6.91 12.71
C ASP A 90 4.88 7.48 11.82
N THR A 91 4.83 7.01 10.58
CA THR A 91 3.89 7.52 9.59
C THR A 91 2.43 7.30 9.99
N LEU A 92 2.09 6.10 10.44
CA LEU A 92 0.70 5.80 10.82
C LEU A 92 0.30 6.49 12.12
N MET A 93 1.19 6.49 13.12
CA MET A 93 0.91 7.16 14.38
C MET A 93 0.69 8.67 14.18
N ARG A 94 1.51 9.29 13.34
CA ARG A 94 1.39 10.71 13.04
C ARG A 94 0.06 11.01 12.35
N ALA A 95 -0.33 10.21 11.38
CA ALA A 95 -1.60 10.38 10.69
C ALA A 95 -2.79 10.18 11.64
N ALA A 96 -2.73 9.16 12.50
CA ALA A 96 -3.80 8.85 13.44
C ALA A 96 -4.00 9.94 14.51
N GLU A 97 -2.94 10.65 14.87
CA GLU A 97 -2.98 11.74 15.85
C GLU A 97 -3.22 13.11 15.23
N SER A 98 -3.34 13.20 13.92
CA SER A 98 -3.55 14.45 13.21
C SER A 98 -4.98 14.98 13.40
N GLU A 99 -5.12 16.29 13.38
CA GLU A 99 -6.45 16.92 13.36
C GLU A 99 -7.20 16.61 12.06
N GLU A 100 -6.47 16.34 10.98
CA GLU A 100 -7.00 15.92 9.69
C GLU A 100 -6.71 14.43 9.48
N LYS A 101 -7.14 13.60 10.42
CA LYS A 101 -6.79 12.17 10.46
C LYS A 101 -7.10 11.43 9.15
N VAL A 102 -8.32 11.59 8.64
CA VAL A 102 -8.72 10.88 7.43
C VAL A 102 -7.89 11.33 6.23
N GLU A 103 -7.70 12.63 6.07
CA GLU A 103 -6.92 13.16 4.96
C GLU A 103 -5.45 12.73 5.03
N ASP A 104 -4.88 12.71 6.23
CA ASP A 104 -3.50 12.28 6.40
C ASP A 104 -3.35 10.77 6.18
N GLN A 105 -4.33 9.98 6.61
CA GLN A 105 -4.34 8.54 6.30
C GLN A 105 -4.46 8.30 4.80
N MET A 106 -5.24 9.11 4.10
CA MET A 106 -5.32 9.03 2.63
C MET A 106 -3.97 9.35 1.98
N ARG A 107 -3.24 10.35 2.49
CA ARG A 107 -1.90 10.66 1.99
C ARG A 107 -0.94 9.50 2.20
N VAL A 108 -0.98 8.87 3.36
CA VAL A 108 -0.14 7.70 3.64
C VAL A 108 -0.49 6.56 2.70
N ALA A 109 -1.78 6.33 2.47
CA ALA A 109 -2.23 5.29 1.54
C ALA A 109 -1.74 5.56 0.12
N LEU A 110 -1.79 6.82 -0.32
CA LEU A 110 -1.30 7.19 -1.63
C LEU A 110 0.21 6.95 -1.74
N HIS A 111 0.98 7.29 -0.71
CA HIS A 111 2.41 6.98 -0.66
C HIS A 111 2.68 5.48 -0.75
N PHE A 112 1.90 4.69 -0.02
CA PHE A 112 1.99 3.24 -0.08
C PHE A 112 1.83 2.73 -1.51
N ILE A 113 0.83 3.25 -2.21
CA ILE A 113 0.54 2.85 -3.58
C ILE A 113 1.61 3.34 -4.55
N GLN A 114 2.09 4.57 -4.37
CA GLN A 114 3.16 5.13 -5.20
C GLN A 114 4.49 4.38 -5.03
N ASN A 115 4.70 3.79 -3.87
CA ASN A 115 5.91 3.03 -3.59
C ASN A 115 5.84 1.58 -4.10
N MET A 116 4.69 1.16 -4.58
CA MET A 116 4.53 -0.21 -5.06
C MET A 116 5.42 -0.52 -6.25
N MET A 117 6.05 -1.69 -6.20
CA MET A 117 6.89 -2.19 -7.27
C MET A 117 6.64 -3.68 -7.49
N HIS A 118 6.90 -4.13 -8.69
CA HIS A 118 6.79 -5.52 -9.08
C HIS A 118 8.21 -6.11 -9.12
N PRO A 119 8.66 -6.79 -8.06
CA PRO A 119 10.08 -7.14 -7.89
C PRO A 119 10.60 -8.20 -8.87
N PHE A 120 9.70 -8.97 -9.46
CA PHE A 120 10.08 -10.05 -10.38
C PHE A 120 9.89 -9.66 -11.83
N LEU A 121 9.99 -8.38 -12.13
CA LEU A 121 9.89 -7.89 -13.48
C LEU A 121 11.03 -8.43 -14.32
N ASN A 122 10.67 -9.14 -15.40
CA ASN A 122 11.65 -9.61 -16.36
C ASN A 122 12.00 -8.44 -17.30
N PRO A 123 13.27 -8.04 -17.40
CA PRO A 123 13.64 -6.92 -18.26
C PRO A 123 13.38 -7.17 -19.75
N TYR A 124 13.26 -8.45 -20.17
CA TYR A 124 12.98 -8.81 -21.55
C TYR A 124 11.50 -9.08 -21.82
N CYS A 125 10.74 -9.32 -20.77
CA CYS A 125 9.31 -9.65 -20.89
C CYS A 125 8.59 -9.05 -19.69
N PRO A 126 8.48 -7.73 -19.66
CA PRO A 126 7.96 -7.05 -18.48
C PRO A 126 6.47 -7.30 -18.23
N SER A 127 6.08 -7.13 -16.97
CA SER A 127 4.70 -7.23 -16.55
C SER A 127 3.82 -6.24 -17.29
N LYS A 128 2.53 -6.60 -17.48
CA LYS A 128 1.55 -5.68 -18.04
C LYS A 128 1.35 -4.42 -17.18
N TYR A 129 1.84 -4.45 -15.94
CA TYR A 129 1.79 -3.30 -15.05
C TYR A 129 2.97 -2.35 -15.22
N ASP A 130 3.95 -2.72 -16.04
CA ASP A 130 5.13 -1.90 -16.25
C ASP A 130 4.95 -0.98 -17.44
N GLU A 131 5.05 0.31 -17.20
CA GLU A 131 4.87 1.32 -18.23
C GLU A 131 6.02 1.37 -19.24
N CYS A 132 7.18 0.83 -18.88
CA CYS A 132 8.33 0.77 -19.78
C CYS A 132 8.19 -0.32 -20.83
N CYS A 133 7.17 -1.14 -20.73
CA CYS A 133 7.05 -2.38 -21.48
C CYS A 133 5.83 -2.38 -22.37
N ARG A 134 5.84 -1.54 -23.27
CA ARG A 134 4.73 -1.44 -24.22
C ARG A 134 5.16 -1.70 -25.61
#